data_b913abd1ccac4db2511e0ce4170c0d67
#
_entry.id   b913abd1ccac4db2511e0ce4170c0d67
#
_cell.length_a   1.000
_cell.length_b   1.000
_cell.length_c   1.000
_cell.angle_alpha   90.00
_cell.angle_beta   90.00
_cell.angle_gamma   90.00
#
_symmetry.space_group_name_H-M   'P 1'
#
loop_
_entity.id
_entity.type
_entity.pdbx_description
1 polymer ?
#
loop_
_entity_poly.entity_id
_entity_poly.type
_entity_poly.pdbx_seq_one_letter_code
_entity_poly.pdbx_strand_id
1 'polypeptide(L)'
;MCGIVGYIGTCQAAPVLLDGLSKLEYRGYDSAGIAVYDGNKIQMQKAMGRLKVLEEMTQNGATLPGTVGIGHTRWATHGAPSDLNAHPHFNKDHSIVVVHNGIIENYLKLKKKLMSKGYEFLSETDTEVIAHMLDYYYNGDPLATITKVMHRMEGSYALGILFRDHPDEVYAVRKDSPLIVGTSKSGNLIASDVPAVLKYTRDVYFLENEEIVKLTRDGLHFYNIDEEELQKEPTHIEWDMNAAEKGGYEHFMLKEMHEQPKAVKDTLTPRIKNGDVVIEELGMTDEEIRAISKIFIVACGSAYHTGVTAKYIFEKLARIPVEVDLASEFRYRDPILPENTLVVIVSQSGETADTLAALRLAKEKGVRTLGIVNVVGSSIAREADNVMYTWAGPEIAVATTKAYSTQLIAQYLLAMKFAKVRGTVSQNDFDAMIQSLERLPEQISLLLSHKENVQRFANRYLAAEHVFFIGRGIDYAISMEGSLKLKEISYIHSEAYAAGELKHGTISLIEDGRLVVAVLTQPEFYKKTISNIQEVKTRGAFVMAVTTVGNTEVEKVADYVVYLPETNPIFANSLAIIPLQLFGYYVSIGRGLHVLVS
;
A
#
# COMPACT_ATOMS: atom_id res chain seq x y z
N MET A 1 -1.26 7.02 -4.97
CA MET A 1 -1.23 8.05 -3.90
C MET A 1 -0.05 8.98 -4.15
N CYS A 2 -0.13 10.24 -3.74
CA CYS A 2 0.93 11.22 -3.98
C CYS A 2 1.95 11.29 -2.84
N GLY A 3 3.12 11.95 -3.06
CA GLY A 3 4.15 12.20 -2.06
C GLY A 3 4.32 13.67 -1.75
N ILE A 4 4.35 14.05 -0.46
CA ILE A 4 4.65 15.40 0.02
C ILE A 4 5.95 15.37 0.80
N VAL A 5 6.80 16.39 0.59
CA VAL A 5 7.95 16.71 1.44
C VAL A 5 8.01 18.22 1.65
N GLY A 6 8.28 18.68 2.86
CA GLY A 6 8.60 20.07 3.13
C GLY A 6 9.81 20.18 4.04
N TYR A 7 10.53 21.27 3.98
CA TYR A 7 11.74 21.50 4.76
C TYR A 7 11.90 22.98 5.12
N ILE A 8 12.32 23.18 6.35
CA ILE A 8 12.82 24.46 6.86
C ILE A 8 14.04 24.22 7.73
N GLY A 9 15.16 24.86 7.43
CA GLY A 9 16.38 24.63 8.22
C GLY A 9 17.59 25.41 7.75
N THR A 10 18.77 24.80 7.91
CA THR A 10 20.07 25.42 7.60
C THR A 10 20.65 24.95 6.27
N CYS A 11 20.16 23.81 5.70
CA CYS A 11 20.61 23.30 4.41
C CYS A 11 19.83 23.93 3.26
N GLN A 12 20.34 23.80 2.03
CA GLN A 12 19.57 24.14 0.82
C GLN A 12 18.34 23.21 0.75
N ALA A 13 17.15 23.80 0.62
CA ALA A 13 15.90 23.07 0.65
C ALA A 13 15.71 22.15 -0.57
N ALA A 14 16.02 22.62 -1.78
CA ALA A 14 15.75 21.87 -3.00
C ALA A 14 16.41 20.45 -3.00
N PRO A 15 17.69 20.27 -2.65
CA PRO A 15 18.29 18.94 -2.54
C PRO A 15 17.62 18.06 -1.48
N VAL A 16 17.20 18.62 -0.33
CA VAL A 16 16.50 17.89 0.73
C VAL A 16 15.12 17.43 0.24
N LEU A 17 14.39 18.31 -0.45
CA LEU A 17 13.09 17.99 -1.03
C LEU A 17 13.20 16.88 -2.07
N LEU A 18 14.15 16.98 -3.01
CA LEU A 18 14.37 15.97 -4.05
C LEU A 18 14.75 14.61 -3.45
N ASP A 19 15.65 14.58 -2.46
CA ASP A 19 16.03 13.36 -1.76
C ASP A 19 14.81 12.71 -1.07
N GLY A 20 14.00 13.48 -0.34
CA GLY A 20 12.79 12.98 0.30
C GLY A 20 11.73 12.51 -0.71
N LEU A 21 11.51 13.27 -1.79
CA LEU A 21 10.58 12.89 -2.87
C LEU A 21 11.01 11.63 -3.60
N SER A 22 12.33 11.38 -3.75
CA SER A 22 12.85 10.15 -4.34
C SER A 22 12.43 8.90 -3.55
N LYS A 23 12.25 9.03 -2.24
CA LYS A 23 11.77 7.96 -1.35
C LYS A 23 10.24 7.81 -1.37
N LEU A 24 9.53 8.74 -2.00
CA LEU A 24 8.06 8.76 -2.13
C LEU A 24 7.58 8.58 -3.57
N GLU A 25 8.48 8.42 -4.55
CA GLU A 25 8.11 8.27 -5.96
C GLU A 25 7.20 7.06 -6.20
N TYR A 26 7.30 6.01 -5.34
CA TYR A 26 6.38 4.88 -5.34
C TYR A 26 4.90 5.26 -5.11
N ARG A 27 4.65 6.43 -4.52
CA ARG A 27 3.29 6.95 -4.29
C ARG A 27 2.75 7.72 -5.48
N GLY A 28 3.62 8.26 -6.36
CA GLY A 28 3.21 9.00 -7.55
C GLY A 28 4.42 9.37 -8.41
N TYR A 29 4.28 9.22 -9.72
CA TYR A 29 5.36 9.42 -10.70
C TYR A 29 4.89 10.07 -12.00
N ASP A 30 3.66 10.59 -12.05
CA ASP A 30 3.08 11.21 -13.26
C ASP A 30 3.62 12.63 -13.50
N SER A 31 3.91 13.32 -12.42
CA SER A 31 4.54 14.62 -12.43
C SER A 31 5.14 14.93 -11.06
N ALA A 32 6.10 15.85 -11.03
CA ALA A 32 6.74 16.30 -9.79
C ALA A 32 6.96 17.81 -9.82
N GLY A 33 7.13 18.42 -8.65
CA GLY A 33 7.52 19.81 -8.56
C GLY A 33 7.91 20.21 -7.14
N ILE A 34 8.70 21.27 -7.08
CA ILE A 34 9.18 21.87 -5.83
C ILE A 34 9.01 23.40 -5.87
N ALA A 35 8.80 23.97 -4.69
CA ALA A 35 8.79 25.42 -4.46
C ALA A 35 9.76 25.75 -3.34
N VAL A 36 10.61 26.75 -3.54
CA VAL A 36 11.64 27.18 -2.59
C VAL A 36 11.61 28.70 -2.44
N TYR A 37 11.68 29.20 -1.22
CA TYR A 37 11.83 30.62 -0.93
C TYR A 37 13.31 31.02 -1.02
N ASP A 38 13.64 31.94 -1.95
CA ASP A 38 15.01 32.35 -2.28
C ASP A 38 15.53 33.55 -1.47
N GLY A 39 14.75 34.02 -0.50
CA GLY A 39 15.03 35.22 0.28
C GLY A 39 14.22 36.44 -0.19
N ASN A 40 13.56 36.38 -1.33
CA ASN A 40 12.76 37.46 -1.90
C ASN A 40 11.38 36.99 -2.38
N LYS A 41 11.34 35.84 -3.06
CA LYS A 41 10.14 35.28 -3.65
C LYS A 41 10.14 33.75 -3.53
N ILE A 42 8.99 33.13 -3.76
CA ILE A 42 8.88 31.69 -3.88
C ILE A 42 9.13 31.33 -5.36
N GLN A 43 10.22 30.61 -5.62
CA GLN A 43 10.54 30.07 -6.95
C GLN A 43 9.99 28.64 -7.03
N MET A 44 9.47 28.27 -8.19
CA MET A 44 8.88 26.94 -8.43
C MET A 44 9.43 26.34 -9.71
N GLN A 45 9.62 25.01 -9.68
CA GLN A 45 9.87 24.22 -10.86
C GLN A 45 8.96 22.99 -10.84
N LYS A 46 8.31 22.73 -11.98
CA LYS A 46 7.36 21.63 -12.15
C LYS A 46 7.68 20.88 -13.43
N ALA A 47 7.49 19.57 -13.45
CA ALA A 47 7.72 18.75 -14.62
C ALA A 47 6.71 17.60 -14.69
N MET A 48 6.17 17.37 -15.88
CA MET A 48 5.47 16.13 -16.20
C MET A 48 6.50 14.98 -16.28
N GLY A 49 6.12 13.80 -15.78
CA GLY A 49 6.95 12.62 -15.76
C GLY A 49 7.60 12.37 -14.41
N ARG A 50 8.61 11.52 -14.40
CA ARG A 50 9.28 11.07 -13.17
C ARG A 50 10.10 12.19 -12.52
N LEU A 51 10.39 11.99 -11.23
CA LEU A 51 11.19 12.92 -10.44
C LEU A 51 12.55 13.24 -11.10
N LYS A 52 13.14 12.27 -11.79
CA LYS A 52 14.40 12.45 -12.53
C LYS A 52 14.36 13.64 -13.52
N VAL A 53 13.24 13.88 -14.17
CA VAL A 53 13.08 15.04 -15.09
C VAL A 53 13.24 16.34 -14.31
N LEU A 54 12.63 16.43 -13.13
CA LEU A 54 12.74 17.59 -12.25
C LEU A 54 14.16 17.76 -11.70
N GLU A 55 14.84 16.66 -11.33
CA GLU A 55 16.24 16.65 -10.89
C GLU A 55 17.17 17.20 -11.98
N GLU A 56 17.02 16.76 -13.23
CA GLU A 56 17.79 17.25 -14.37
C GLU A 56 17.52 18.74 -14.64
N MET A 57 16.25 19.16 -14.65
CA MET A 57 15.85 20.57 -14.88
C MET A 57 16.39 21.50 -13.79
N THR A 58 16.45 21.05 -12.56
CA THR A 58 16.92 21.84 -11.42
C THR A 58 18.41 21.66 -11.14
N GLN A 59 19.12 20.85 -11.93
CA GLN A 59 20.52 20.46 -11.68
C GLN A 59 20.69 19.91 -10.25
N ASN A 60 19.85 18.96 -9.89
CA ASN A 60 19.72 18.40 -8.53
C ASN A 60 19.46 19.48 -7.46
N GLY A 61 18.64 20.46 -7.78
CA GLY A 61 18.23 21.55 -6.89
C GLY A 61 19.17 22.76 -6.86
N ALA A 62 20.30 22.73 -7.57
CA ALA A 62 21.28 23.82 -7.55
C ALA A 62 20.73 25.15 -8.12
N THR A 63 19.72 25.09 -9.00
CA THR A 63 19.14 26.29 -9.61
C THR A 63 18.07 26.97 -8.74
N LEU A 64 17.69 26.37 -7.62
CA LEU A 64 16.66 26.86 -6.69
C LEU A 64 17.27 27.08 -5.29
N PRO A 65 18.00 28.20 -5.10
CA PRO A 65 18.60 28.51 -3.81
C PRO A 65 17.55 28.84 -2.75
N GLY A 66 17.80 28.49 -1.51
CA GLY A 66 16.95 28.77 -0.36
C GLY A 66 16.90 27.63 0.63
N THR A 67 16.44 27.92 1.84
CA THR A 67 16.47 26.98 2.98
C THR A 67 15.07 26.63 3.50
N VAL A 68 14.03 27.09 2.80
CA VAL A 68 12.63 26.83 3.09
C VAL A 68 11.93 26.40 1.80
N GLY A 69 11.22 25.29 1.82
CA GLY A 69 10.52 24.83 0.62
C GLY A 69 9.58 23.67 0.86
N ILE A 70 8.75 23.40 -0.15
CA ILE A 70 7.82 22.25 -0.21
C ILE A 70 7.93 21.58 -1.58
N GLY A 71 7.63 20.30 -1.65
CA GLY A 71 7.68 19.53 -2.88
C GLY A 71 6.67 18.40 -2.90
N HIS A 72 6.43 17.91 -4.11
CA HIS A 72 5.37 16.93 -4.38
C HIS A 72 5.71 15.99 -5.53
N THR A 73 5.30 14.72 -5.42
CA THR A 73 5.20 13.78 -6.53
C THR A 73 3.73 13.36 -6.68
N ARG A 74 3.21 13.42 -7.91
CA ARG A 74 1.79 13.28 -8.20
C ARG A 74 1.44 11.94 -8.83
N TRP A 75 0.32 11.39 -8.38
CA TRP A 75 -0.49 10.39 -9.07
C TRP A 75 -1.79 11.07 -9.48
N ALA A 76 -2.00 11.23 -10.79
CA ALA A 76 -3.12 12.02 -11.31
C ALA A 76 -4.48 11.41 -10.98
N THR A 77 -5.34 12.20 -10.33
CA THR A 77 -6.76 11.89 -10.07
C THR A 77 -7.68 12.90 -10.76
N HIS A 78 -7.31 14.18 -10.76
CA HIS A 78 -8.04 15.29 -11.37
C HIS A 78 -7.10 16.07 -12.30
N GLY A 79 -7.44 16.15 -13.58
CA GLY A 79 -6.60 16.74 -14.63
C GLY A 79 -5.47 15.82 -15.10
N ALA A 80 -5.26 15.72 -16.42
CA ALA A 80 -4.23 14.88 -17.02
C ALA A 80 -2.82 15.24 -16.53
N PRO A 81 -1.85 14.30 -16.54
CA PRO A 81 -0.45 14.63 -16.26
C PRO A 81 0.07 15.72 -17.21
N SER A 82 0.54 16.82 -16.64
CA SER A 82 1.14 17.95 -17.35
C SER A 82 1.91 18.83 -16.37
N ASP A 83 2.79 19.69 -16.86
CA ASP A 83 3.49 20.68 -16.02
C ASP A 83 2.51 21.63 -15.32
N LEU A 84 1.40 21.96 -15.98
CA LEU A 84 0.38 22.85 -15.44
C LEU A 84 -0.36 22.22 -14.26
N ASN A 85 -0.75 20.95 -14.40
CA ASN A 85 -1.47 20.18 -13.40
C ASN A 85 -0.56 19.58 -12.31
N ALA A 86 0.77 19.65 -12.48
CA ALA A 86 1.72 19.26 -11.44
C ALA A 86 1.65 20.22 -10.25
N HIS A 87 1.88 19.69 -9.03
CA HIS A 87 2.06 20.51 -7.84
C HIS A 87 3.49 21.05 -7.77
N PRO A 88 3.72 22.18 -7.06
CA PRO A 88 2.78 22.98 -6.26
C PRO A 88 1.79 23.81 -7.08
N HIS A 89 0.63 24.13 -6.47
CA HIS A 89 -0.31 25.13 -6.95
C HIS A 89 -0.15 26.44 -6.18
N PHE A 90 -0.62 27.57 -6.73
CA PHE A 90 -0.33 28.90 -6.21
C PHE A 90 -1.48 29.89 -6.50
N ASN A 91 -1.54 30.99 -5.75
CA ASN A 91 -2.40 32.11 -6.01
C ASN A 91 -1.81 33.01 -7.11
N LYS A 92 -2.55 34.03 -7.54
CA LYS A 92 -2.25 34.87 -8.72
C LYS A 92 -0.85 35.49 -8.71
N ASP A 93 -0.34 35.95 -7.57
CA ASP A 93 0.96 36.64 -7.42
C ASP A 93 2.06 35.74 -6.84
N HIS A 94 1.80 34.45 -6.72
CA HIS A 94 2.71 33.44 -6.16
C HIS A 94 3.13 33.72 -4.70
N SER A 95 2.30 34.46 -3.95
CA SER A 95 2.55 34.73 -2.53
C SER A 95 2.13 33.57 -1.62
N ILE A 96 1.24 32.71 -2.08
CA ILE A 96 0.78 31.52 -1.37
C ILE A 96 0.94 30.29 -2.27
N VAL A 97 1.65 29.28 -1.78
CA VAL A 97 1.97 28.07 -2.54
C VAL A 97 1.60 26.84 -1.74
N VAL A 98 0.96 25.86 -2.40
CA VAL A 98 0.38 24.68 -1.75
C VAL A 98 0.74 23.40 -2.49
N VAL A 99 1.09 22.35 -1.72
CA VAL A 99 1.08 20.94 -2.17
C VAL A 99 -0.01 20.18 -1.44
N HIS A 100 -0.63 19.21 -2.11
CA HIS A 100 -1.81 18.52 -1.60
C HIS A 100 -1.81 17.03 -1.97
N ASN A 101 -2.07 16.20 -0.99
CA ASN A 101 -2.47 14.80 -1.17
C ASN A 101 -3.92 14.64 -0.71
N GLY A 102 -4.74 14.00 -1.51
CA GLY A 102 -6.15 13.77 -1.21
C GLY A 102 -7.09 14.23 -2.31
N ILE A 103 -8.35 14.46 -1.96
CA ILE A 103 -9.40 14.95 -2.87
C ILE A 103 -10.27 15.95 -2.12
N ILE A 104 -10.46 17.13 -2.70
CA ILE A 104 -11.42 18.13 -2.22
C ILE A 104 -12.76 17.88 -2.92
N GLU A 105 -13.64 17.16 -2.27
CA GLU A 105 -14.91 16.69 -2.86
C GLU A 105 -15.83 17.81 -3.33
N ASN A 106 -15.86 18.92 -2.59
CA ASN A 106 -16.67 20.08 -2.91
C ASN A 106 -15.96 21.14 -3.78
N TYR A 107 -14.81 20.79 -4.43
CA TYR A 107 -14.00 21.74 -5.17
C TYR A 107 -14.74 22.49 -6.28
N LEU A 108 -15.67 21.85 -6.99
CA LEU A 108 -16.46 22.51 -8.04
C LEU A 108 -17.33 23.64 -7.50
N LYS A 109 -17.92 23.48 -6.32
CA LYS A 109 -18.72 24.49 -5.62
C LYS A 109 -17.84 25.68 -5.20
N LEU A 110 -16.66 25.37 -4.64
CA LEU A 110 -15.68 26.36 -4.21
C LEU A 110 -15.11 27.13 -5.41
N LYS A 111 -14.75 26.42 -6.49
CA LYS A 111 -14.27 27.01 -7.75
C LYS A 111 -15.26 27.99 -8.33
N LYS A 112 -16.54 27.62 -8.45
CA LYS A 112 -17.59 28.53 -8.95
C LYS A 112 -17.72 29.79 -8.09
N LYS A 113 -17.64 29.65 -6.77
CA LYS A 113 -17.68 30.80 -5.84
C LYS A 113 -16.47 31.74 -6.05
N LEU A 114 -15.27 31.19 -6.16
CA LEU A 114 -14.05 31.98 -6.37
C LEU A 114 -14.03 32.66 -7.74
N MET A 115 -14.47 31.97 -8.79
CA MET A 115 -14.63 32.58 -10.13
C MET A 115 -15.62 33.77 -10.10
N SER A 116 -16.70 33.70 -9.33
CA SER A 116 -17.62 34.82 -9.14
C SER A 116 -16.99 36.02 -8.38
N LYS A 117 -15.84 35.81 -7.74
CA LYS A 117 -15.03 36.84 -7.08
C LYS A 117 -13.84 37.31 -7.91
N GLY A 118 -13.74 36.85 -9.17
CA GLY A 118 -12.70 37.28 -10.12
C GLY A 118 -11.42 36.43 -10.10
N TYR A 119 -11.43 35.27 -9.47
CA TYR A 119 -10.31 34.32 -9.52
C TYR A 119 -10.31 33.57 -10.85
N GLU A 120 -9.17 33.51 -11.48
CA GLU A 120 -8.91 32.71 -12.68
C GLU A 120 -8.20 31.42 -12.29
N PHE A 121 -8.58 30.31 -12.89
CA PHE A 121 -8.01 29.00 -12.66
C PHE A 121 -7.20 28.55 -13.86
N LEU A 122 -5.97 28.15 -13.63
CA LEU A 122 -5.04 27.71 -14.67
C LEU A 122 -5.06 26.20 -14.86
N SER A 123 -5.23 25.45 -13.77
CA SER A 123 -5.19 23.99 -13.79
C SER A 123 -6.59 23.36 -13.76
N GLU A 124 -6.61 22.06 -14.06
CA GLU A 124 -7.80 21.21 -13.97
C GLU A 124 -7.90 20.48 -12.62
N THR A 125 -6.97 20.76 -11.69
CA THR A 125 -6.92 20.07 -10.41
C THR A 125 -7.92 20.64 -9.40
N ASP A 126 -8.30 19.81 -8.44
CA ASP A 126 -9.05 20.23 -7.27
C ASP A 126 -8.20 21.07 -6.30
N THR A 127 -6.89 20.93 -6.34
CA THR A 127 -5.94 21.57 -5.43
C THR A 127 -5.82 23.08 -5.62
N GLU A 128 -5.92 23.60 -6.83
CA GLU A 128 -5.78 25.04 -7.09
C GLU A 128 -6.82 25.86 -6.32
N VAL A 129 -7.99 25.25 -6.04
CA VAL A 129 -9.03 25.87 -5.20
C VAL A 129 -8.47 26.24 -3.82
N ILE A 130 -7.58 25.42 -3.25
CA ILE A 130 -7.01 25.66 -1.91
C ILE A 130 -6.14 26.91 -1.91
N ALA A 131 -5.25 27.06 -2.89
CA ALA A 131 -4.39 28.22 -3.02
C ALA A 131 -5.21 29.54 -3.13
N HIS A 132 -6.27 29.50 -3.95
CA HIS A 132 -7.17 30.66 -4.11
C HIS A 132 -8.08 30.90 -2.89
N MET A 133 -8.46 29.86 -2.15
CA MET A 133 -9.19 30.05 -0.89
C MET A 133 -8.31 30.66 0.18
N LEU A 134 -7.08 30.21 0.30
CA LEU A 134 -6.11 30.80 1.23
C LEU A 134 -5.93 32.29 0.90
N ASP A 135 -5.72 32.65 -0.37
CA ASP A 135 -5.61 34.04 -0.81
C ASP A 135 -6.87 34.88 -0.48
N TYR A 136 -8.06 34.33 -0.78
CA TYR A 136 -9.33 35.03 -0.54
C TYR A 136 -9.61 35.33 0.94
N TYR A 137 -9.15 34.45 1.86
CA TYR A 137 -9.36 34.62 3.29
C TYR A 137 -8.14 35.19 4.03
N TYR A 138 -7.01 35.41 3.33
CA TYR A 138 -5.77 35.90 3.93
C TYR A 138 -5.95 37.32 4.48
N ASN A 139 -5.56 37.50 5.72
CA ASN A 139 -5.62 38.77 6.42
C ASN A 139 -4.31 39.14 7.15
N GLY A 140 -3.19 38.50 6.77
CA GLY A 140 -1.89 38.66 7.41
C GLY A 140 -1.60 37.61 8.49
N ASP A 141 -2.56 36.75 8.83
CA ASP A 141 -2.40 35.64 9.78
C ASP A 141 -2.61 34.29 9.05
N PRO A 142 -1.52 33.53 8.82
CA PRO A 142 -1.61 32.23 8.19
C PRO A 142 -2.47 31.20 8.95
N LEU A 143 -2.32 31.11 10.29
CA LEU A 143 -3.02 30.10 11.10
C LEU A 143 -4.54 30.32 11.01
N ALA A 144 -5.01 31.53 11.29
CA ALA A 144 -6.42 31.87 11.19
C ALA A 144 -6.97 31.73 9.77
N THR A 145 -6.13 31.93 8.74
CA THR A 145 -6.49 31.75 7.34
C THR A 145 -6.67 30.26 7.01
N ILE A 146 -5.73 29.40 7.42
CA ILE A 146 -5.76 27.97 7.23
C ILE A 146 -7.01 27.36 7.87
N THR A 147 -7.28 27.72 9.13
CA THR A 147 -8.46 27.25 9.89
C THR A 147 -9.77 27.62 9.16
N LYS A 148 -9.90 28.86 8.68
CA LYS A 148 -11.06 29.29 7.89
C LYS A 148 -11.25 28.48 6.61
N VAL A 149 -10.16 28.06 5.96
CA VAL A 149 -10.20 27.25 4.73
C VAL A 149 -10.59 25.82 5.09
N MET A 150 -10.01 25.24 6.15
CA MET A 150 -10.33 23.88 6.61
C MET A 150 -11.82 23.69 6.88
N HIS A 151 -12.46 24.63 7.56
CA HIS A 151 -13.90 24.60 7.83
C HIS A 151 -14.81 24.61 6.57
N ARG A 152 -14.24 24.83 5.39
CA ARG A 152 -14.99 24.97 4.12
C ARG A 152 -14.68 23.87 3.13
N MET A 153 -13.60 23.16 3.34
CA MET A 153 -13.21 22.02 2.52
C MET A 153 -13.91 20.75 3.00
N GLU A 154 -14.44 19.99 2.06
CA GLU A 154 -15.00 18.67 2.28
C GLU A 154 -14.10 17.64 1.58
N GLY A 155 -13.88 16.48 2.22
CA GLY A 155 -13.01 15.42 1.68
C GLY A 155 -11.73 15.23 2.49
N SER A 156 -10.78 14.49 1.91
CA SER A 156 -9.49 14.14 2.55
C SER A 156 -8.37 15.02 2.03
N TYR A 157 -7.47 15.47 2.92
CA TYR A 157 -6.31 16.25 2.53
C TYR A 157 -5.13 16.13 3.49
N ALA A 158 -3.92 16.17 2.93
CA ALA A 158 -2.69 16.54 3.60
C ALA A 158 -2.08 17.70 2.80
N LEU A 159 -1.75 18.78 3.47
CA LEU A 159 -1.27 20.02 2.84
C LEU A 159 0.12 20.37 3.36
N GLY A 160 0.98 20.89 2.45
CA GLY A 160 2.13 21.71 2.78
C GLY A 160 1.93 23.10 2.19
N ILE A 161 2.14 24.16 2.97
CA ILE A 161 1.78 25.53 2.59
C ILE A 161 2.94 26.48 2.89
N LEU A 162 3.25 27.35 1.93
CA LEU A 162 4.18 28.47 2.09
C LEU A 162 3.44 29.80 1.90
N PHE A 163 3.73 30.76 2.78
CA PHE A 163 3.34 32.16 2.63
C PHE A 163 4.60 33.01 2.45
N ARG A 164 4.67 33.79 1.37
CA ARG A 164 5.83 34.64 1.07
C ARG A 164 6.11 35.64 2.18
N ASP A 165 5.07 36.16 2.81
CA ASP A 165 5.17 37.16 3.87
C ASP A 165 5.58 36.55 5.24
N HIS A 166 5.62 35.19 5.31
CA HIS A 166 6.09 34.42 6.46
C HIS A 166 7.23 33.47 6.04
N PRO A 167 8.39 34.03 5.65
CA PRO A 167 9.46 33.27 5.00
C PRO A 167 10.18 32.26 5.89
N ASP A 168 10.03 32.37 7.20
CA ASP A 168 10.63 31.50 8.20
C ASP A 168 9.60 30.50 8.79
N GLU A 169 8.53 30.24 8.05
CA GLU A 169 7.47 29.34 8.45
C GLU A 169 7.05 28.41 7.30
N VAL A 170 6.82 27.14 7.63
CA VAL A 170 6.13 26.16 6.78
C VAL A 170 4.92 25.67 7.56
N TYR A 171 3.77 25.65 6.91
CA TYR A 171 2.56 25.12 7.51
C TYR A 171 2.21 23.78 6.91
N ALA A 172 1.70 22.87 7.75
CA ALA A 172 1.17 21.61 7.29
C ALA A 172 -0.13 21.28 8.02
N VAL A 173 -1.03 20.62 7.30
CA VAL A 173 -2.39 20.32 7.77
C VAL A 173 -2.77 18.92 7.34
N ARG A 174 -3.53 18.21 8.16
CA ARG A 174 -4.01 16.88 7.85
C ARG A 174 -5.50 16.69 8.11
N LYS A 175 -6.17 15.98 7.17
CA LYS A 175 -7.45 15.32 7.37
C LYS A 175 -7.50 14.06 6.49
N ASP A 176 -7.55 12.89 7.12
CA ASP A 176 -7.67 11.55 6.50
C ASP A 176 -6.56 11.13 5.51
N SER A 177 -5.67 12.05 5.10
CA SER A 177 -4.47 11.75 4.31
C SER A 177 -3.24 11.76 5.21
N PRO A 178 -2.28 10.81 5.08
CA PRO A 178 -1.14 10.71 6.01
C PRO A 178 -0.20 11.91 5.88
N LEU A 179 0.25 12.43 7.03
CA LEU A 179 1.28 13.45 7.14
C LEU A 179 2.01 13.32 8.48
N ILE A 180 3.32 13.37 8.42
CA ILE A 180 4.21 13.32 9.58
C ILE A 180 5.12 14.54 9.61
N VAL A 181 5.65 14.84 10.80
CA VAL A 181 6.63 15.88 11.02
C VAL A 181 7.88 15.25 11.63
N GLY A 182 9.04 15.60 11.10
CA GLY A 182 10.34 15.16 11.63
C GLY A 182 11.15 16.36 12.11
N THR A 183 11.90 16.19 13.19
CA THR A 183 12.85 17.21 13.68
C THR A 183 14.27 16.67 13.64
N SER A 184 15.20 17.49 13.16
CA SER A 184 16.62 17.14 13.06
C SER A 184 17.52 18.34 13.41
N LYS A 185 18.82 18.07 13.57
CA LYS A 185 19.80 19.14 13.80
C LYS A 185 19.94 20.11 12.63
N SER A 186 19.60 19.70 11.41
CA SER A 186 19.70 20.51 10.20
C SER A 186 18.42 21.28 9.89
N GLY A 187 17.31 20.97 10.57
CA GLY A 187 16.01 21.62 10.35
C GLY A 187 14.84 20.66 10.56
N ASN A 188 13.65 21.17 10.32
CA ASN A 188 12.39 20.49 10.50
C ASN A 188 11.80 20.11 9.13
N LEU A 189 11.12 18.97 9.08
CA LEU A 189 10.59 18.37 7.87
C LEU A 189 9.11 18.01 8.04
N ILE A 190 8.36 18.06 6.95
CA ILE A 190 7.10 17.33 6.81
C ILE A 190 7.26 16.29 5.71
N ALA A 191 6.57 15.18 5.83
CA ALA A 191 6.48 14.18 4.78
C ALA A 191 5.17 13.39 4.85
N SER A 192 4.72 12.88 3.71
CA SER A 192 3.54 12.01 3.67
C SER A 192 3.85 10.57 4.09
N ASP A 193 5.13 10.20 4.26
CA ASP A 193 5.52 8.89 4.76
C ASP A 193 6.92 8.92 5.39
N VAL A 194 7.15 7.99 6.32
CA VAL A 194 8.36 7.86 7.13
C VAL A 194 9.66 7.70 6.31
N PRO A 195 9.72 6.91 5.22
CA PRO A 195 10.95 6.74 4.44
C PRO A 195 11.60 8.05 3.96
N ALA A 196 10.79 9.09 3.72
CA ALA A 196 11.28 10.39 3.25
C ALA A 196 12.11 11.15 4.28
N VAL A 197 11.94 10.89 5.57
CA VAL A 197 12.61 11.61 6.67
C VAL A 197 13.69 10.81 7.38
N LEU A 198 13.75 9.48 7.20
CA LEU A 198 14.65 8.59 7.96
C LEU A 198 16.13 8.93 7.86
N LYS A 199 16.57 9.52 6.76
CA LYS A 199 17.95 10.00 6.57
C LYS A 199 18.30 11.16 7.52
N TYR A 200 17.29 11.94 7.91
CA TYR A 200 17.45 13.16 8.70
C TYR A 200 17.11 12.95 10.16
N THR A 201 16.09 12.15 10.45
CA THR A 201 15.61 11.87 11.81
C THR A 201 14.86 10.55 11.90
N ARG A 202 14.88 9.97 13.09
CA ARG A 202 14.04 8.84 13.48
C ARG A 202 12.91 9.22 14.42
N ASP A 203 12.93 10.44 14.93
CA ASP A 203 11.90 10.95 15.84
C ASP A 203 10.89 11.74 15.02
N VAL A 204 9.68 11.19 14.91
CA VAL A 204 8.60 11.75 14.11
C VAL A 204 7.33 11.98 14.93
N TYR A 205 6.59 13.01 14.55
CA TYR A 205 5.27 13.30 15.10
C TYR A 205 4.23 12.94 14.05
N PHE A 206 3.28 12.09 14.40
CA PHE A 206 2.12 11.82 13.55
C PHE A 206 1.06 12.90 13.79
N LEU A 207 0.63 13.58 12.74
CA LEU A 207 -0.50 14.50 12.83
C LEU A 207 -1.81 13.71 12.93
N GLU A 208 -2.71 14.16 13.77
CA GLU A 208 -4.09 13.67 13.83
C GLU A 208 -4.98 14.46 12.85
N ASN A 209 -6.23 14.03 12.68
CA ASN A 209 -7.16 14.76 11.82
C ASN A 209 -7.45 16.16 12.37
N GLU A 210 -7.48 17.11 11.45
CA GLU A 210 -7.76 18.52 11.73
C GLU A 210 -6.69 19.21 12.60
N GLU A 211 -5.49 18.60 12.70
CA GLU A 211 -4.34 19.25 13.26
C GLU A 211 -3.57 20.07 12.22
N ILE A 212 -3.04 21.19 12.69
CA ILE A 212 -2.17 22.10 11.96
C ILE A 212 -0.82 22.12 12.67
N VAL A 213 0.27 22.06 11.90
CA VAL A 213 1.61 22.30 12.43
C VAL A 213 2.25 23.49 11.72
N LYS A 214 2.84 24.37 12.52
CA LYS A 214 3.74 25.40 12.06
C LYS A 214 5.17 24.98 12.37
N LEU A 215 5.96 24.81 11.31
CA LEU A 215 7.39 24.53 11.40
C LEU A 215 8.14 25.85 11.29
N THR A 216 9.04 26.08 12.21
CA THR A 216 10.02 27.17 12.17
C THR A 216 11.43 26.58 12.19
N ARG A 217 12.49 27.43 12.07
CA ARG A 217 13.86 26.93 12.23
C ARG A 217 14.14 26.40 13.63
N ASP A 218 13.49 27.01 14.63
CA ASP A 218 13.78 26.81 16.04
C ASP A 218 12.84 25.79 16.72
N GLY A 219 11.72 25.40 16.05
CA GLY A 219 10.77 24.50 16.69
C GLY A 219 9.54 24.15 15.85
N LEU A 220 8.68 23.38 16.50
CA LEU A 220 7.40 22.91 15.99
C LEU A 220 6.29 23.41 16.90
N HIS A 221 5.22 23.95 16.32
CA HIS A 221 4.03 24.37 17.04
C HIS A 221 2.82 23.66 16.44
N PHE A 222 2.12 22.89 17.26
CA PHE A 222 0.95 22.12 16.84
C PHE A 222 -0.31 22.81 17.33
N TYR A 223 -1.35 22.84 16.51
CA TYR A 223 -2.64 23.45 16.80
C TYR A 223 -3.77 22.52 16.38
N ASN A 224 -4.88 22.59 17.08
CA ASN A 224 -6.15 22.02 16.61
C ASN A 224 -6.88 23.00 15.67
N ILE A 225 -8.04 22.59 15.16
CA ILE A 225 -8.86 23.41 14.26
C ILE A 225 -9.43 24.67 14.94
N ASP A 226 -9.47 24.71 16.27
CA ASP A 226 -9.89 25.87 17.07
C ASP A 226 -8.72 26.80 17.43
N GLU A 227 -7.55 26.60 16.81
CA GLU A 227 -6.30 27.37 17.00
C GLU A 227 -5.69 27.22 18.42
N GLU A 228 -6.10 26.21 19.18
CA GLU A 228 -5.50 25.91 20.48
C GLU A 228 -4.19 25.14 20.30
N GLU A 229 -3.13 25.57 21.01
CA GLU A 229 -1.81 24.93 20.93
C GLU A 229 -1.81 23.57 21.63
N LEU A 230 -1.31 22.55 20.93
CA LEU A 230 -1.24 21.16 21.39
C LEU A 230 0.19 20.78 21.79
N GLN A 231 0.32 19.97 22.81
CA GLN A 231 1.59 19.31 23.17
C GLN A 231 1.62 17.91 22.56
N LYS A 232 2.69 17.59 21.85
CA LYS A 232 2.87 16.26 21.22
C LYS A 232 4.25 15.70 21.56
N GLU A 233 4.29 14.38 21.72
CA GLU A 233 5.54 13.64 21.92
C GLU A 233 5.94 12.94 20.62
N PRO A 234 7.23 12.87 20.29
CA PRO A 234 7.69 12.17 19.11
C PRO A 234 7.62 10.65 19.29
N THR A 235 7.39 9.96 18.19
CA THR A 235 7.51 8.50 18.11
C THR A 235 8.86 8.15 17.50
N HIS A 236 9.64 7.31 18.17
CA HIS A 236 10.91 6.83 17.63
C HIS A 236 10.71 5.69 16.63
N ILE A 237 11.27 5.81 15.45
CA ILE A 237 11.19 4.82 14.37
C ILE A 237 12.45 3.93 14.40
N GLU A 238 12.27 2.66 14.70
CA GLU A 238 13.37 1.68 14.83
C GLU A 238 13.87 1.11 13.48
N TRP A 239 13.30 1.51 12.35
CA TRP A 239 13.68 0.96 11.04
C TRP A 239 15.14 1.20 10.71
N ASP A 240 15.81 0.17 10.19
CA ASP A 240 17.17 0.27 9.66
C ASP A 240 17.17 1.11 8.37
N MET A 241 18.04 2.12 8.31
CA MET A 241 18.22 2.95 7.09
C MET A 241 18.63 2.10 5.88
N ASN A 242 19.45 1.07 6.08
CA ASN A 242 19.86 0.17 5.00
C ASN A 242 18.68 -0.63 4.43
N ALA A 243 17.60 -0.82 5.19
CA ALA A 243 16.40 -1.48 4.71
C ALA A 243 15.67 -0.67 3.63
N ALA A 244 15.82 0.66 3.63
CA ALA A 244 15.25 1.57 2.64
C ALA A 244 16.16 1.79 1.40
N GLU A 245 17.27 1.06 1.29
CA GLU A 245 18.19 1.09 0.13
C GLU A 245 18.05 -0.19 -0.70
N LYS A 246 18.45 -0.14 -1.98
CA LYS A 246 18.36 -1.32 -2.89
C LYS A 246 19.28 -2.47 -2.52
N GLY A 247 20.32 -2.25 -1.72
CA GLY A 247 21.20 -3.30 -1.23
C GLY A 247 21.90 -4.13 -2.33
N GLY A 248 22.20 -3.52 -3.49
CA GLY A 248 22.82 -4.19 -4.64
C GLY A 248 21.84 -4.85 -5.62
N TYR A 249 20.55 -4.80 -5.36
CA TYR A 249 19.52 -5.25 -6.32
C TYR A 249 19.23 -4.16 -7.36
N GLU A 250 18.85 -4.57 -8.55
CA GLU A 250 18.49 -3.65 -9.63
C GLU A 250 17.25 -2.82 -9.29
N HIS A 251 16.23 -3.47 -8.67
CA HIS A 251 14.94 -2.86 -8.31
C HIS A 251 14.53 -3.21 -6.88
N PHE A 252 13.81 -2.31 -6.22
CA PHE A 252 13.24 -2.57 -4.88
C PHE A 252 12.36 -3.80 -4.85
N MET A 253 11.50 -4.00 -5.84
CA MET A 253 10.65 -5.19 -5.90
C MET A 253 11.45 -6.49 -5.87
N LEU A 254 12.57 -6.57 -6.60
CA LEU A 254 13.42 -7.78 -6.58
C LEU A 254 14.06 -7.97 -5.20
N LYS A 255 14.55 -6.90 -4.57
CA LYS A 255 15.06 -6.94 -3.19
C LYS A 255 13.98 -7.45 -2.24
N GLU A 256 12.79 -6.85 -2.27
CA GLU A 256 11.69 -7.17 -1.38
C GLU A 256 11.18 -8.61 -1.57
N MET A 257 11.18 -9.12 -2.80
CA MET A 257 10.95 -10.55 -3.03
C MET A 257 12.00 -11.42 -2.32
N HIS A 258 13.28 -11.04 -2.35
CA HIS A 258 14.37 -11.77 -1.66
C HIS A 258 14.35 -11.58 -0.14
N GLU A 259 13.70 -10.55 0.37
CA GLU A 259 13.49 -10.33 1.80
C GLU A 259 12.32 -11.14 2.39
N GLN A 260 11.46 -11.74 1.56
CA GLN A 260 10.31 -12.51 2.01
C GLN A 260 10.66 -13.63 3.02
N PRO A 261 11.74 -14.42 2.85
CA PRO A 261 12.11 -15.45 3.83
C PRO A 261 12.31 -14.86 5.23
N LYS A 262 13.04 -13.73 5.31
CA LYS A 262 13.28 -13.03 6.56
C LYS A 262 11.98 -12.43 7.13
N ALA A 263 11.22 -11.74 6.32
CA ALA A 263 9.97 -11.11 6.74
C ALA A 263 8.95 -12.13 7.26
N VAL A 264 8.82 -13.27 6.59
CA VAL A 264 7.98 -14.40 7.04
C VAL A 264 8.48 -14.92 8.39
N LYS A 265 9.78 -15.13 8.55
CA LYS A 265 10.37 -15.57 9.82
C LYS A 265 10.12 -14.56 10.94
N ASP A 266 10.33 -13.27 10.69
CA ASP A 266 10.14 -12.20 11.68
C ASP A 266 8.67 -12.07 12.10
N THR A 267 7.73 -12.39 11.21
CA THR A 267 6.30 -12.44 11.54
C THR A 267 5.92 -13.68 12.37
N LEU A 268 6.53 -14.82 12.08
CA LEU A 268 6.25 -16.11 12.74
C LEU A 268 6.87 -16.20 14.13
N THR A 269 8.18 -15.93 14.23
CA THR A 269 9.00 -16.28 15.40
C THR A 269 8.46 -15.72 16.74
N PRO A 270 7.98 -14.47 16.81
CA PRO A 270 7.45 -13.94 18.08
C PRO A 270 6.17 -14.65 18.55
N ARG A 271 5.46 -15.31 17.64
CA ARG A 271 4.12 -15.87 17.86
C ARG A 271 4.05 -17.39 17.88
N ILE A 272 5.17 -18.07 17.71
CA ILE A 272 5.29 -19.51 17.93
C ILE A 272 6.17 -19.72 19.17
N LYS A 273 5.54 -20.12 20.28
CA LYS A 273 6.22 -20.33 21.57
C LYS A 273 5.92 -21.75 22.07
N ASN A 274 6.96 -22.55 22.25
CA ASN A 274 6.84 -23.93 22.77
C ASN A 274 5.88 -24.82 21.96
N GLY A 275 5.87 -24.69 20.63
CA GLY A 275 4.97 -25.44 19.75
C GLY A 275 3.51 -24.97 19.79
N ASP A 276 3.26 -23.77 20.27
CA ASP A 276 1.93 -23.16 20.32
C ASP A 276 1.90 -21.80 19.62
N VAL A 277 0.72 -21.41 19.13
CA VAL A 277 0.45 -20.07 18.60
C VAL A 277 0.00 -19.14 19.72
N VAL A 278 0.85 -18.18 20.05
CA VAL A 278 0.61 -17.19 21.09
C VAL A 278 0.59 -15.79 20.44
N ILE A 279 -0.59 -15.16 20.43
CA ILE A 279 -0.80 -13.83 19.88
C ILE A 279 -1.25 -12.91 21.03
N GLU A 280 -0.27 -12.36 21.75
CA GLU A 280 -0.55 -11.49 22.91
C GLU A 280 -1.26 -10.20 22.46
N GLU A 281 -0.92 -9.71 21.26
CA GLU A 281 -1.47 -8.50 20.66
C GLU A 281 -2.97 -8.61 20.35
N LEU A 282 -3.53 -9.82 20.29
CA LEU A 282 -4.95 -10.02 20.03
C LEU A 282 -5.83 -9.46 21.16
N GLY A 283 -5.32 -9.43 22.40
CA GLY A 283 -6.00 -8.86 23.56
C GLY A 283 -7.38 -9.47 23.83
N MET A 284 -7.57 -10.75 23.48
CA MET A 284 -8.82 -11.51 23.68
C MET A 284 -8.57 -12.69 24.57
N THR A 285 -9.50 -12.94 25.47
CA THR A 285 -9.53 -14.19 26.23
C THR A 285 -10.01 -15.36 25.38
N ASP A 286 -9.77 -16.60 25.82
CA ASP A 286 -10.24 -17.78 25.12
C ASP A 286 -11.78 -17.84 25.07
N GLU A 287 -12.48 -17.30 26.07
CA GLU A 287 -13.95 -17.17 26.11
C GLU A 287 -14.45 -16.21 25.02
N GLU A 288 -13.81 -15.05 24.87
CA GLU A 288 -14.13 -14.08 23.83
C GLU A 288 -13.89 -14.66 22.44
N ILE A 289 -12.77 -15.40 22.23
CA ILE A 289 -12.49 -16.08 20.97
C ILE A 289 -13.58 -17.13 20.65
N ARG A 290 -14.02 -17.91 21.66
CA ARG A 290 -15.11 -18.90 21.47
C ARG A 290 -16.44 -18.24 21.14
N ALA A 291 -16.68 -17.05 21.68
CA ALA A 291 -17.92 -16.29 21.45
C ALA A 291 -18.02 -15.70 20.04
N ILE A 292 -16.88 -15.47 19.33
CA ILE A 292 -16.91 -14.94 17.96
C ILE A 292 -17.71 -15.87 17.06
N SER A 293 -18.79 -15.34 16.49
CA SER A 293 -19.72 -16.06 15.62
C SER A 293 -19.50 -15.78 14.13
N LYS A 294 -18.88 -14.64 13.79
CA LYS A 294 -18.59 -14.21 12.41
C LYS A 294 -17.33 -13.36 12.37
N ILE A 295 -16.59 -13.48 11.28
CA ILE A 295 -15.44 -12.61 11.00
C ILE A 295 -15.69 -11.88 9.69
N PHE A 296 -15.44 -10.57 9.67
CA PHE A 296 -15.26 -9.79 8.45
C PHE A 296 -13.78 -9.49 8.28
N ILE A 297 -13.25 -9.69 7.06
CA ILE A 297 -11.90 -9.25 6.68
C ILE A 297 -12.07 -8.16 5.64
N VAL A 298 -11.62 -6.95 5.96
CA VAL A 298 -11.86 -5.77 5.13
C VAL A 298 -10.53 -5.14 4.74
N ALA A 299 -10.31 -4.94 3.43
CA ALA A 299 -9.04 -4.45 2.90
C ALA A 299 -9.18 -3.92 1.47
N CYS A 300 -8.07 -3.43 0.90
CA CYS A 300 -7.94 -3.02 -0.49
C CYS A 300 -6.80 -3.78 -1.19
N GLY A 301 -6.92 -3.98 -2.52
CA GLY A 301 -5.85 -4.51 -3.37
C GLY A 301 -5.32 -5.88 -2.92
N SER A 302 -4.00 -6.01 -2.84
CA SER A 302 -3.34 -7.27 -2.43
C SER A 302 -3.74 -7.70 -1.01
N ALA A 303 -3.95 -6.77 -0.10
CA ALA A 303 -4.42 -7.08 1.25
C ALA A 303 -5.83 -7.71 1.25
N TYR A 304 -6.72 -7.29 0.34
CA TYR A 304 -8.00 -7.95 0.12
C TYR A 304 -7.82 -9.40 -0.34
N HIS A 305 -6.87 -9.67 -1.24
CA HIS A 305 -6.60 -11.05 -1.68
C HIS A 305 -6.05 -11.94 -0.57
N THR A 306 -5.32 -11.39 0.41
CA THR A 306 -4.94 -12.16 1.61
C THR A 306 -6.17 -12.54 2.42
N GLY A 307 -7.15 -11.64 2.53
CA GLY A 307 -8.44 -11.92 3.17
C GLY A 307 -9.22 -13.02 2.46
N VAL A 308 -9.25 -13.02 1.12
CA VAL A 308 -9.90 -14.10 0.35
C VAL A 308 -9.25 -15.45 0.63
N THR A 309 -7.91 -15.50 0.72
CA THR A 309 -7.19 -16.71 1.16
C THR A 309 -7.56 -17.11 2.59
N ALA A 310 -7.54 -16.16 3.51
CA ALA A 310 -7.82 -16.39 4.93
C ALA A 310 -9.24 -16.89 5.17
N LYS A 311 -10.24 -16.47 4.39
CA LYS A 311 -11.61 -16.99 4.45
C LYS A 311 -11.62 -18.51 4.39
N TYR A 312 -10.99 -19.09 3.36
CA TYR A 312 -10.93 -20.55 3.22
C TYR A 312 -10.29 -21.22 4.43
N ILE A 313 -9.28 -20.60 5.01
CA ILE A 313 -8.51 -21.15 6.13
C ILE A 313 -9.30 -21.07 7.43
N PHE A 314 -9.89 -19.95 7.76
CA PHE A 314 -10.74 -19.79 8.95
C PHE A 314 -11.95 -20.72 8.91
N GLU A 315 -12.64 -20.78 7.76
CA GLU A 315 -13.79 -21.67 7.61
C GLU A 315 -13.41 -23.13 7.69
N LYS A 316 -12.23 -23.52 7.17
CA LYS A 316 -11.71 -24.91 7.25
C LYS A 316 -11.23 -25.26 8.66
N LEU A 317 -10.45 -24.40 9.31
CA LEU A 317 -9.81 -24.68 10.60
C LEU A 317 -10.68 -24.30 11.79
N ALA A 318 -11.10 -23.04 11.87
CA ALA A 318 -11.80 -22.50 13.04
C ALA A 318 -13.32 -22.69 12.99
N ARG A 319 -13.86 -23.11 11.83
CA ARG A 319 -15.30 -23.31 11.60
C ARG A 319 -16.15 -22.09 11.93
N ILE A 320 -15.62 -20.91 11.57
CA ILE A 320 -16.29 -19.62 11.71
C ILE A 320 -16.61 -19.08 10.31
N PRO A 321 -17.84 -18.64 10.02
CA PRO A 321 -18.16 -17.97 8.77
C PRO A 321 -17.34 -16.70 8.59
N VAL A 322 -16.73 -16.53 7.40
CA VAL A 322 -15.93 -15.35 7.08
C VAL A 322 -16.49 -14.66 5.85
N GLU A 323 -16.69 -13.36 5.96
CA GLU A 323 -17.00 -12.48 4.84
C GLU A 323 -15.78 -11.61 4.54
N VAL A 324 -15.42 -11.51 3.26
CA VAL A 324 -14.31 -10.67 2.82
C VAL A 324 -14.87 -9.57 1.94
N ASP A 325 -14.52 -8.33 2.26
CA ASP A 325 -15.08 -7.18 1.56
C ASP A 325 -13.99 -6.19 1.14
N LEU A 326 -14.21 -5.53 0.01
CA LEU A 326 -13.43 -4.36 -0.37
C LEU A 326 -13.78 -3.20 0.56
N ALA A 327 -12.77 -2.54 1.12
CA ALA A 327 -12.99 -1.46 2.07
C ALA A 327 -13.79 -0.29 1.46
N SER A 328 -13.58 -0.01 0.16
CA SER A 328 -14.37 0.97 -0.59
C SER A 328 -15.86 0.66 -0.64
N GLU A 329 -16.22 -0.62 -0.71
CA GLU A 329 -17.63 -1.05 -0.75
C GLU A 329 -18.20 -1.20 0.66
N PHE A 330 -17.43 -1.78 1.58
CA PHE A 330 -17.85 -1.98 2.97
C PHE A 330 -18.33 -0.69 3.63
N ARG A 331 -17.62 0.43 3.41
CA ARG A 331 -17.97 1.73 4.01
C ARG A 331 -19.31 2.32 3.54
N TYR A 332 -19.81 1.92 2.35
CA TYR A 332 -21.03 2.52 1.76
C TYR A 332 -22.22 1.58 1.70
N ARG A 333 -22.02 0.26 1.80
CA ARG A 333 -23.12 -0.71 1.69
C ARG A 333 -23.92 -0.93 2.99
N ASP A 334 -23.60 -0.20 4.07
CA ASP A 334 -24.20 -0.39 5.40
C ASP A 334 -24.18 -1.85 5.87
N PRO A 335 -23.00 -2.42 6.18
CA PRO A 335 -22.84 -3.84 6.44
C PRO A 335 -23.62 -4.27 7.68
N ILE A 336 -24.24 -5.46 7.61
CA ILE A 336 -24.88 -6.09 8.77
C ILE A 336 -23.80 -6.77 9.59
N LEU A 337 -23.54 -6.23 10.77
CA LEU A 337 -22.54 -6.74 11.72
C LEU A 337 -23.27 -7.33 12.94
N PRO A 338 -23.48 -8.66 13.00
CA PRO A 338 -24.07 -9.30 14.16
C PRO A 338 -23.27 -9.10 15.44
N GLU A 339 -23.91 -9.31 16.60
CA GLU A 339 -23.19 -9.42 17.87
C GLU A 339 -22.09 -10.50 17.78
N ASN A 340 -21.00 -10.33 18.54
CA ASN A 340 -19.84 -11.22 18.52
C ASN A 340 -19.17 -11.34 17.13
N THR A 341 -19.20 -10.28 16.35
CA THR A 341 -18.43 -10.15 15.13
C THR A 341 -17.02 -9.60 15.44
N LEU A 342 -16.01 -10.16 14.79
CA LEU A 342 -14.67 -9.58 14.71
C LEU A 342 -14.47 -9.00 13.32
N VAL A 343 -14.11 -7.71 13.23
CA VAL A 343 -13.72 -7.07 11.97
C VAL A 343 -12.20 -6.98 11.93
N VAL A 344 -11.59 -7.72 11.01
CA VAL A 344 -10.15 -7.72 10.75
C VAL A 344 -9.85 -6.75 9.62
N ILE A 345 -9.10 -5.71 9.92
CA ILE A 345 -8.71 -4.65 9.00
C ILE A 345 -7.27 -4.90 8.55
N VAL A 346 -7.05 -5.12 7.25
CA VAL A 346 -5.72 -5.46 6.74
C VAL A 346 -5.18 -4.35 5.85
N SER A 347 -4.00 -3.82 6.19
CA SER A 347 -3.34 -2.77 5.41
C SER A 347 -1.82 -2.81 5.64
N GLN A 348 -1.02 -2.74 4.58
CA GLN A 348 0.43 -2.65 4.70
C GLN A 348 0.83 -1.33 5.39
N SER A 349 0.38 -0.20 4.87
CA SER A 349 0.73 1.13 5.39
C SER A 349 -0.03 1.50 6.67
N GLY A 350 -1.21 0.92 6.89
CA GLY A 350 -2.14 1.35 7.93
C GLY A 350 -2.73 2.76 7.72
N GLU A 351 -2.59 3.30 6.49
CA GLU A 351 -3.02 4.66 6.12
C GLU A 351 -3.95 4.68 4.89
N THR A 352 -4.44 3.53 4.44
CA THR A 352 -5.36 3.46 3.31
C THR A 352 -6.71 4.06 3.70
N ALA A 353 -7.12 5.14 3.05
CA ALA A 353 -8.29 5.94 3.43
C ALA A 353 -9.58 5.11 3.55
N ASP A 354 -9.90 4.27 2.55
CA ASP A 354 -11.10 3.43 2.60
C ASP A 354 -11.02 2.39 3.71
N THR A 355 -9.84 1.82 3.95
CA THR A 355 -9.63 0.81 4.99
C THR A 355 -9.77 1.43 6.38
N LEU A 356 -9.27 2.67 6.58
CA LEU A 356 -9.44 3.44 7.81
C LEU A 356 -10.91 3.83 8.03
N ALA A 357 -11.61 4.24 6.98
CA ALA A 357 -13.03 4.55 7.08
C ALA A 357 -13.88 3.30 7.43
N ALA A 358 -13.51 2.13 6.88
CA ALA A 358 -14.15 0.87 7.23
C ALA A 358 -13.91 0.49 8.70
N LEU A 359 -12.71 0.72 9.23
CA LEU A 359 -12.40 0.56 10.65
C LEU A 359 -13.31 1.42 11.53
N ARG A 360 -13.41 2.71 11.21
CA ARG A 360 -14.23 3.67 11.96
C ARG A 360 -15.70 3.28 11.94
N LEU A 361 -16.23 2.87 10.78
CA LEU A 361 -17.59 2.37 10.66
C LEU A 361 -17.84 1.13 11.53
N ALA A 362 -16.90 0.18 11.57
CA ALA A 362 -17.01 -0.99 12.43
C ALA A 362 -17.06 -0.60 13.92
N LYS A 363 -16.21 0.33 14.33
CA LYS A 363 -16.21 0.87 15.71
C LYS A 363 -17.50 1.62 16.04
N GLU A 364 -18.03 2.44 15.14
CA GLU A 364 -19.31 3.13 15.31
C GLU A 364 -20.47 2.13 15.51
N LYS A 365 -20.42 0.99 14.80
CA LYS A 365 -21.38 -0.10 14.98
C LYS A 365 -21.13 -0.96 16.23
N GLY A 366 -20.13 -0.64 17.05
CA GLY A 366 -19.85 -1.28 18.34
C GLY A 366 -19.27 -2.69 18.24
N VAL A 367 -18.69 -3.09 17.10
CA VAL A 367 -18.05 -4.40 16.95
C VAL A 367 -16.54 -4.31 17.15
N ARG A 368 -15.94 -5.38 17.66
CA ARG A 368 -14.50 -5.45 17.92
C ARG A 368 -13.68 -5.43 16.64
N THR A 369 -12.59 -4.67 16.66
CA THR A 369 -11.70 -4.49 15.51
C THR A 369 -10.27 -4.98 15.79
N LEU A 370 -9.66 -5.65 14.80
CA LEU A 370 -8.25 -6.05 14.81
C LEU A 370 -7.56 -5.49 13.57
N GLY A 371 -6.58 -4.61 13.76
CA GLY A 371 -5.71 -4.16 12.67
C GLY A 371 -4.56 -5.14 12.42
N ILE A 372 -4.37 -5.59 11.17
CA ILE A 372 -3.15 -6.27 10.72
C ILE A 372 -2.39 -5.28 9.84
N VAL A 373 -1.32 -4.70 10.36
CA VAL A 373 -0.58 -3.61 9.71
C VAL A 373 0.93 -3.83 9.79
N ASN A 374 1.69 -3.18 8.91
CA ASN A 374 3.15 -3.25 8.94
C ASN A 374 3.77 -2.00 9.58
N VAL A 375 3.15 -0.83 9.41
CA VAL A 375 3.71 0.44 9.89
C VAL A 375 3.27 0.70 11.32
N VAL A 376 4.25 0.74 12.23
CA VAL A 376 4.04 1.07 13.64
C VAL A 376 3.55 2.52 13.76
N GLY A 377 2.54 2.75 14.61
CA GLY A 377 1.99 4.09 14.84
C GLY A 377 1.13 4.64 13.70
N SER A 378 0.82 3.84 12.68
CA SER A 378 -0.13 4.23 11.63
C SER A 378 -1.54 4.50 12.16
N SER A 379 -2.37 5.20 11.38
CA SER A 379 -3.73 5.55 11.80
C SER A 379 -4.57 4.33 12.17
N ILE A 380 -4.53 3.26 11.37
CA ILE A 380 -5.22 2.00 11.71
C ILE A 380 -4.66 1.41 13.01
N ALA A 381 -3.33 1.45 13.22
CA ALA A 381 -2.72 0.95 14.45
C ALA A 381 -3.14 1.72 15.70
N ARG A 382 -3.38 3.02 15.58
CA ARG A 382 -3.83 3.84 16.71
C ARG A 382 -5.32 3.74 17.00
N GLU A 383 -6.13 3.50 15.97
CA GLU A 383 -7.58 3.51 16.07
C GLU A 383 -8.22 2.14 16.29
N ALA A 384 -7.58 1.03 15.87
CA ALA A 384 -8.09 -0.31 16.10
C ALA A 384 -8.06 -0.68 17.59
N ASP A 385 -8.99 -1.54 18.03
CA ASP A 385 -9.03 -2.00 19.43
C ASP A 385 -7.81 -2.87 19.76
N ASN A 386 -7.35 -3.65 18.79
CA ASN A 386 -6.15 -4.47 18.89
C ASN A 386 -5.36 -4.42 17.58
N VAL A 387 -4.03 -4.61 17.65
CA VAL A 387 -3.14 -4.49 16.49
C VAL A 387 -2.13 -5.62 16.45
N MET A 388 -2.03 -6.26 15.30
CA MET A 388 -1.02 -7.27 14.99
C MET A 388 -0.08 -6.75 13.91
N TYR A 389 1.18 -6.50 14.26
CA TYR A 389 2.19 -6.04 13.30
C TYR A 389 2.80 -7.19 12.51
N THR A 390 3.00 -6.99 11.20
CA THR A 390 3.56 -8.02 10.31
C THR A 390 5.09 -8.06 10.28
N TRP A 391 5.76 -7.02 10.79
CA TRP A 391 7.23 -6.93 10.87
C TRP A 391 7.96 -7.17 9.54
N ALA A 392 7.33 -6.80 8.41
CA ALA A 392 7.92 -6.97 7.08
C ALA A 392 9.06 -5.98 6.79
N GLY A 393 9.27 -4.98 7.66
CA GLY A 393 10.15 -3.86 7.39
C GLY A 393 9.57 -2.91 6.33
N PRO A 394 10.31 -1.86 5.91
CA PRO A 394 9.84 -0.92 4.92
C PRO A 394 9.68 -1.60 3.55
N GLU A 395 8.51 -1.42 2.92
CA GLU A 395 8.22 -1.87 1.56
C GLU A 395 8.04 -0.63 0.68
N ILE A 396 8.91 -0.49 -0.31
CA ILE A 396 9.05 0.70 -1.15
C ILE A 396 8.51 0.46 -2.56
N ALA A 397 8.57 -0.78 -3.06
CA ALA A 397 7.96 -1.13 -4.33
C ALA A 397 6.45 -0.91 -4.29
N VAL A 398 5.90 -0.26 -5.33
CA VAL A 398 4.44 -0.02 -5.44
C VAL A 398 3.68 -1.34 -5.44
N ALA A 399 4.16 -2.32 -6.20
CA ALA A 399 3.60 -3.66 -6.22
C ALA A 399 4.06 -4.43 -4.98
N THR A 400 3.20 -4.53 -4.00
CA THR A 400 3.48 -5.21 -2.73
C THR A 400 3.91 -6.68 -2.94
N THR A 401 4.90 -7.13 -2.21
CA THR A 401 5.43 -8.50 -2.26
C THR A 401 5.57 -9.11 -0.88
N LYS A 402 6.53 -8.64 -0.08
CA LYS A 402 6.79 -9.18 1.25
C LYS A 402 5.67 -8.88 2.25
N ALA A 403 5.00 -7.72 2.12
CA ALA A 403 3.88 -7.39 2.98
C ALA A 403 2.69 -8.34 2.71
N TYR A 404 2.41 -8.70 1.45
CA TYR A 404 1.41 -9.72 1.13
C TYR A 404 1.73 -11.05 1.83
N SER A 405 2.97 -11.54 1.70
CA SER A 405 3.40 -12.80 2.33
C SER A 405 3.26 -12.75 3.86
N THR A 406 3.66 -11.66 4.50
CA THR A 406 3.55 -11.53 5.96
C THR A 406 2.11 -11.36 6.45
N GLN A 407 1.24 -10.72 5.67
CA GLN A 407 -0.20 -10.65 5.95
C GLN A 407 -0.85 -12.05 5.88
N LEU A 408 -0.46 -12.90 4.92
CA LEU A 408 -0.89 -14.30 4.90
C LEU A 408 -0.49 -15.02 6.20
N ILE A 409 0.78 -14.90 6.60
CA ILE A 409 1.29 -15.53 7.83
C ILE A 409 0.50 -15.05 9.06
N ALA A 410 0.26 -13.76 9.19
CA ALA A 410 -0.51 -13.21 10.30
C ALA A 410 -1.92 -13.83 10.38
N GLN A 411 -2.58 -13.96 9.22
CA GLN A 411 -3.92 -14.55 9.15
C GLN A 411 -3.92 -16.07 9.37
N TYR A 412 -2.86 -16.78 8.94
CA TYR A 412 -2.70 -18.21 9.26
C TYR A 412 -2.60 -18.43 10.76
N LEU A 413 -1.72 -17.69 11.43
CA LEU A 413 -1.54 -17.76 12.89
C LEU A 413 -2.85 -17.45 13.63
N LEU A 414 -3.57 -16.41 13.17
CA LEU A 414 -4.85 -16.04 13.75
C LEU A 414 -5.89 -17.17 13.60
N ALA A 415 -6.02 -17.75 12.41
CA ALA A 415 -6.93 -18.86 12.17
C ALA A 415 -6.58 -20.11 12.99
N MET A 416 -5.29 -20.41 13.13
CA MET A 416 -4.80 -21.53 13.96
C MET A 416 -5.08 -21.28 15.45
N LYS A 417 -4.85 -20.06 15.97
CA LYS A 417 -5.19 -19.69 17.35
C LYS A 417 -6.68 -19.90 17.62
N PHE A 418 -7.54 -19.43 16.72
CA PHE A 418 -8.99 -19.60 16.84
C PHE A 418 -9.39 -21.07 16.78
N ALA A 419 -8.82 -21.85 15.86
CA ALA A 419 -9.09 -23.28 15.74
C ALA A 419 -8.71 -24.06 17.00
N LYS A 420 -7.54 -23.76 17.57
CA LYS A 420 -7.08 -24.40 18.81
C LYS A 420 -8.00 -24.09 20.00
N VAL A 421 -8.31 -22.79 20.21
CA VAL A 421 -9.19 -22.36 21.32
C VAL A 421 -10.59 -22.96 21.19
N ARG A 422 -11.09 -23.12 19.98
CA ARG A 422 -12.41 -23.71 19.71
C ARG A 422 -12.40 -25.24 19.69
N GLY A 423 -11.24 -25.88 19.73
CA GLY A 423 -11.11 -27.34 19.70
C GLY A 423 -11.53 -27.95 18.36
N THR A 424 -11.41 -27.25 17.27
CA THR A 424 -11.84 -27.68 15.92
C THR A 424 -10.72 -28.31 15.10
N VAL A 425 -9.50 -28.38 15.63
CA VAL A 425 -8.34 -29.06 15.06
C VAL A 425 -7.71 -29.99 16.07
N SER A 426 -7.25 -31.17 15.61
CA SER A 426 -6.54 -32.11 16.49
C SER A 426 -5.14 -31.58 16.84
N GLN A 427 -4.58 -32.00 17.99
CA GLN A 427 -3.24 -31.60 18.38
C GLN A 427 -2.18 -32.04 17.34
N ASN A 428 -2.31 -33.25 16.79
CA ASN A 428 -1.39 -33.77 15.78
C ASN A 428 -1.41 -32.92 14.49
N ASP A 429 -2.60 -32.54 14.02
CA ASP A 429 -2.72 -31.67 12.84
C ASP A 429 -2.16 -30.26 13.14
N PHE A 430 -2.41 -29.76 14.35
CA PHE A 430 -1.89 -28.47 14.79
C PHE A 430 -0.35 -28.47 14.80
N ASP A 431 0.28 -29.49 15.38
CA ASP A 431 1.73 -29.64 15.44
C ASP A 431 2.33 -29.76 14.02
N ALA A 432 1.69 -30.51 13.13
CA ALA A 432 2.09 -30.62 11.73
C ALA A 432 1.99 -29.28 10.99
N MET A 433 0.98 -28.47 11.29
CA MET A 433 0.86 -27.11 10.75
C MET A 433 1.97 -26.18 11.24
N ILE A 434 2.32 -26.21 12.54
CA ILE A 434 3.46 -25.44 13.08
C ILE A 434 4.74 -25.80 12.34
N GLN A 435 5.06 -27.09 12.21
CA GLN A 435 6.25 -27.55 11.49
C GLN A 435 6.27 -27.10 10.02
N SER A 436 5.11 -27.09 9.36
CA SER A 436 4.99 -26.59 7.99
C SER A 436 5.23 -25.09 7.90
N LEU A 437 4.70 -24.29 8.83
CA LEU A 437 4.93 -22.84 8.88
C LEU A 437 6.41 -22.50 9.09
N GLU A 438 7.07 -23.19 10.03
CA GLU A 438 8.49 -22.96 10.33
C GLU A 438 9.42 -23.25 9.15
N ARG A 439 9.00 -24.11 8.21
CA ARG A 439 9.74 -24.45 6.98
C ARG A 439 9.56 -23.44 5.85
N LEU A 440 8.50 -22.63 5.87
CA LEU A 440 8.19 -21.68 4.77
C LEU A 440 9.35 -20.76 4.41
N PRO A 441 10.12 -20.14 5.34
CA PRO A 441 11.23 -19.28 4.99
C PRO A 441 12.28 -19.96 4.11
N GLU A 442 12.65 -21.19 4.44
CA GLU A 442 13.63 -21.98 3.67
C GLU A 442 13.07 -22.38 2.30
N GLN A 443 11.81 -22.75 2.23
CA GLN A 443 11.13 -23.13 0.99
C GLN A 443 10.97 -21.93 0.05
N ILE A 444 10.67 -20.73 0.57
CA ILE A 444 10.65 -19.48 -0.21
C ILE A 444 12.06 -19.17 -0.74
N SER A 445 13.10 -19.30 0.08
CA SER A 445 14.50 -19.12 -0.35
C SER A 445 14.88 -20.07 -1.49
N LEU A 446 14.45 -21.32 -1.41
CA LEU A 446 14.68 -22.32 -2.45
C LEU A 446 14.01 -21.90 -3.77
N LEU A 447 12.76 -21.44 -3.74
CA LEU A 447 12.05 -20.98 -4.95
C LEU A 447 12.72 -19.76 -5.58
N LEU A 448 13.17 -18.80 -4.77
CA LEU A 448 13.90 -17.62 -5.24
C LEU A 448 15.26 -17.96 -5.84
N SER A 449 15.93 -19.03 -5.37
CA SER A 449 17.19 -19.49 -5.94
C SER A 449 17.05 -20.07 -7.35
N HIS A 450 15.83 -20.42 -7.79
CA HIS A 450 15.53 -20.93 -9.12
C HIS A 450 14.81 -19.91 -10.02
N LYS A 451 14.90 -18.63 -9.72
CA LYS A 451 14.22 -17.53 -10.42
C LYS A 451 14.48 -17.48 -11.94
N GLU A 452 15.66 -17.93 -12.38
CA GLU A 452 16.03 -17.93 -13.80
C GLU A 452 15.14 -18.84 -14.65
N ASN A 453 14.52 -19.87 -14.06
CA ASN A 453 13.56 -20.73 -14.76
C ASN A 453 12.30 -19.95 -15.12
N VAL A 454 11.80 -19.16 -14.15
CA VAL A 454 10.64 -18.29 -14.36
C VAL A 454 10.98 -17.17 -15.34
N GLN A 455 12.19 -16.58 -15.24
CA GLN A 455 12.68 -15.55 -16.14
C GLN A 455 12.69 -16.04 -17.61
N ARG A 456 13.26 -17.22 -17.85
CA ARG A 456 13.29 -17.82 -19.20
C ARG A 456 11.89 -18.04 -19.76
N PHE A 457 10.96 -18.43 -18.92
CA PHE A 457 9.56 -18.57 -19.31
C PHE A 457 8.92 -17.22 -19.62
N ALA A 458 9.07 -16.23 -18.74
CA ALA A 458 8.51 -14.89 -18.86
C ALA A 458 8.91 -14.21 -20.18
N ASN A 459 10.16 -14.39 -20.62
CA ASN A 459 10.68 -13.83 -21.86
C ASN A 459 9.93 -14.29 -23.14
N ARG A 460 9.12 -15.35 -23.07
CA ARG A 460 8.29 -15.81 -24.18
C ARG A 460 6.98 -15.03 -24.30
N TYR A 461 6.58 -14.32 -23.25
CA TYR A 461 5.27 -13.68 -23.16
C TYR A 461 5.34 -12.15 -23.05
N LEU A 462 6.46 -11.55 -23.44
CA LEU A 462 6.64 -10.09 -23.38
C LEU A 462 5.64 -9.33 -24.27
N ALA A 463 5.19 -9.96 -25.39
CA ALA A 463 4.22 -9.39 -26.30
C ALA A 463 2.76 -9.78 -25.99
N ALA A 464 2.52 -10.50 -24.88
CA ALA A 464 1.16 -10.88 -24.51
C ALA A 464 0.31 -9.64 -24.22
N GLU A 465 -0.91 -9.61 -24.73
CA GLU A 465 -1.89 -8.56 -24.47
C GLU A 465 -2.84 -8.97 -23.33
N HIS A 466 -3.15 -10.27 -23.25
CA HIS A 466 -4.06 -10.85 -22.29
C HIS A 466 -3.49 -12.13 -21.69
N VAL A 467 -3.63 -12.29 -20.38
CA VAL A 467 -3.24 -13.48 -19.62
C VAL A 467 -4.36 -13.87 -18.67
N PHE A 468 -4.69 -15.16 -18.64
CA PHE A 468 -5.72 -15.69 -17.76
C PHE A 468 -5.10 -16.46 -16.61
N PHE A 469 -5.65 -16.30 -15.41
CA PHE A 469 -5.26 -17.07 -14.24
C PHE A 469 -6.44 -17.94 -13.81
N ILE A 470 -6.20 -19.22 -13.51
CA ILE A 470 -7.25 -20.11 -13.05
C ILE A 470 -6.83 -20.92 -11.83
N GLY A 471 -7.75 -21.13 -10.90
CA GLY A 471 -7.55 -21.94 -9.71
C GLY A 471 -8.89 -22.40 -9.11
N ARG A 472 -8.83 -23.31 -8.13
CA ARG A 472 -10.01 -23.75 -7.37
C ARG A 472 -9.82 -23.56 -5.88
N GLY A 473 -10.88 -23.13 -5.19
CA GLY A 473 -10.81 -22.90 -3.75
C GLY A 473 -9.72 -21.85 -3.44
N ILE A 474 -8.81 -22.20 -2.54
CA ILE A 474 -7.71 -21.31 -2.11
C ILE A 474 -6.76 -20.97 -3.27
N ASP A 475 -6.63 -21.84 -4.29
CA ASP A 475 -5.83 -21.59 -5.50
C ASP A 475 -6.43 -20.47 -6.38
N TYR A 476 -7.74 -20.26 -6.31
CA TYR A 476 -8.36 -19.11 -6.97
C TYR A 476 -7.96 -17.79 -6.29
N ALA A 477 -7.90 -17.77 -4.96
CA ALA A 477 -7.48 -16.58 -4.23
C ALA A 477 -6.05 -16.12 -4.61
N ILE A 478 -5.10 -17.06 -4.74
CA ILE A 478 -3.74 -16.73 -5.16
C ILE A 478 -3.66 -16.37 -6.65
N SER A 479 -4.54 -16.94 -7.48
CA SER A 479 -4.65 -16.55 -8.89
C SER A 479 -5.07 -15.10 -9.06
N MET A 480 -5.95 -14.58 -8.18
CA MET A 480 -6.33 -13.16 -8.15
C MET A 480 -5.10 -12.28 -7.88
N GLU A 481 -4.26 -12.65 -6.90
CA GLU A 481 -3.05 -11.89 -6.59
C GLU A 481 -2.01 -11.96 -7.71
N GLY A 482 -1.78 -13.14 -8.30
CA GLY A 482 -0.87 -13.29 -9.45
C GLY A 482 -1.30 -12.43 -10.64
N SER A 483 -2.61 -12.39 -10.93
CA SER A 483 -3.19 -11.52 -11.96
C SER A 483 -2.98 -10.04 -11.63
N LEU A 484 -3.19 -9.63 -10.36
CA LEU A 484 -2.98 -8.24 -9.94
C LEU A 484 -1.52 -7.84 -10.12
N LYS A 485 -0.56 -8.66 -9.68
CA LYS A 485 0.88 -8.38 -9.85
C LYS A 485 1.24 -8.17 -11.32
N LEU A 486 0.76 -9.04 -12.21
CA LEU A 486 1.03 -8.90 -13.63
C LEU A 486 0.47 -7.59 -14.19
N LYS A 487 -0.79 -7.23 -13.86
CA LYS A 487 -1.42 -5.97 -14.31
C LYS A 487 -0.65 -4.74 -13.86
N GLU A 488 -0.33 -4.67 -12.58
CA GLU A 488 0.27 -3.49 -11.96
C GLU A 488 1.61 -3.10 -12.57
N ILE A 489 2.45 -4.08 -12.88
CA ILE A 489 3.83 -3.81 -13.26
C ILE A 489 4.14 -4.01 -14.74
N SER A 490 3.36 -4.82 -15.46
CA SER A 490 3.58 -5.08 -16.88
C SER A 490 2.58 -4.39 -17.80
N TYR A 491 1.48 -3.87 -17.24
CA TYR A 491 0.33 -3.29 -17.95
C TYR A 491 -0.35 -4.26 -18.93
N ILE A 492 -0.09 -5.56 -18.78
CA ILE A 492 -0.81 -6.59 -19.50
C ILE A 492 -2.17 -6.78 -18.85
N HIS A 493 -3.23 -6.74 -19.63
CA HIS A 493 -4.55 -7.08 -19.12
C HIS A 493 -4.58 -8.55 -18.68
N SER A 494 -4.97 -8.79 -17.46
CA SER A 494 -5.12 -10.16 -16.95
C SER A 494 -6.31 -10.29 -16.01
N GLU A 495 -6.91 -11.48 -16.00
CA GLU A 495 -8.04 -11.79 -15.14
C GLU A 495 -7.85 -13.16 -14.48
N ALA A 496 -8.37 -13.27 -13.25
CA ALA A 496 -8.40 -14.54 -12.52
C ALA A 496 -9.82 -15.07 -12.45
N TYR A 497 -9.98 -16.38 -12.72
CA TYR A 497 -11.26 -17.06 -12.67
C TYR A 497 -11.19 -18.29 -11.76
N ALA A 498 -12.27 -18.54 -11.05
CA ALA A 498 -12.50 -19.86 -10.51
C ALA A 498 -12.55 -20.84 -11.69
N ALA A 499 -11.63 -21.84 -11.71
CA ALA A 499 -11.40 -22.66 -12.90
C ALA A 499 -12.65 -23.34 -13.45
N GLY A 500 -13.60 -23.70 -12.57
CA GLY A 500 -14.87 -24.29 -12.97
C GLY A 500 -15.85 -23.31 -13.60
N GLU A 501 -15.69 -22.00 -13.33
CA GLU A 501 -16.57 -20.94 -13.82
C GLU A 501 -16.21 -20.50 -15.24
N LEU A 502 -14.94 -20.66 -15.65
CA LEU A 502 -14.45 -20.18 -16.94
C LEU A 502 -15.33 -20.65 -18.13
N LYS A 503 -15.82 -21.89 -18.10
CA LYS A 503 -16.67 -22.47 -19.15
C LYS A 503 -18.07 -21.86 -19.26
N HIS A 504 -18.51 -21.08 -18.28
CA HIS A 504 -19.83 -20.46 -18.26
C HIS A 504 -19.88 -19.10 -18.98
N GLY A 505 -18.99 -18.89 -19.97
CA GLY A 505 -18.99 -17.72 -20.87
C GLY A 505 -17.57 -17.28 -21.23
N THR A 506 -16.74 -16.98 -20.24
CA THR A 506 -15.45 -16.32 -20.43
C THR A 506 -14.39 -17.19 -21.13
N ILE A 507 -14.59 -18.49 -21.23
CA ILE A 507 -13.77 -19.39 -22.04
C ILE A 507 -13.77 -19.01 -23.53
N SER A 508 -14.76 -18.23 -23.99
CA SER A 508 -14.79 -17.69 -25.36
C SER A 508 -13.62 -16.75 -25.67
N LEU A 509 -12.97 -16.17 -24.64
CA LEU A 509 -11.80 -15.31 -24.76
C LEU A 509 -10.49 -16.09 -24.94
N ILE A 510 -10.53 -17.42 -24.77
CA ILE A 510 -9.37 -18.29 -24.97
C ILE A 510 -9.23 -18.57 -26.45
N GLU A 511 -8.13 -18.13 -27.02
CA GLU A 511 -7.72 -18.29 -28.42
C GLU A 511 -6.37 -19.01 -28.47
N ASP A 512 -5.98 -19.41 -29.70
CA ASP A 512 -4.72 -20.10 -29.92
C ASP A 512 -3.49 -19.30 -29.43
N GLY A 513 -2.60 -19.98 -28.72
CA GLY A 513 -1.41 -19.37 -28.10
C GLY A 513 -1.67 -18.47 -26.89
N ARG A 514 -2.91 -18.25 -26.45
CA ARG A 514 -3.25 -17.45 -25.28
C ARG A 514 -2.69 -18.09 -24.01
N LEU A 515 -1.97 -17.31 -23.18
CA LEU A 515 -1.40 -17.82 -21.93
C LEU A 515 -2.49 -17.97 -20.85
N VAL A 516 -2.55 -19.16 -20.28
CA VAL A 516 -3.32 -19.47 -19.07
C VAL A 516 -2.36 -19.94 -17.98
N VAL A 517 -2.35 -19.26 -16.85
CA VAL A 517 -1.61 -19.65 -15.64
C VAL A 517 -2.57 -20.41 -14.73
N ALA A 518 -2.32 -21.69 -14.54
CA ALA A 518 -3.16 -22.57 -13.71
C ALA A 518 -2.47 -22.87 -12.39
N VAL A 519 -3.11 -22.57 -11.28
CA VAL A 519 -2.61 -22.89 -9.93
C VAL A 519 -3.33 -24.15 -9.40
N LEU A 520 -2.54 -25.15 -9.00
CA LEU A 520 -3.01 -26.45 -8.54
C LEU A 520 -2.19 -26.89 -7.32
N THR A 521 -2.49 -26.39 -6.15
CA THR A 521 -1.78 -26.73 -4.91
C THR A 521 -2.60 -27.60 -3.96
N GLN A 522 -3.90 -27.77 -4.25
CA GLN A 522 -4.83 -28.52 -3.42
C GLN A 522 -5.04 -29.93 -3.98
N PRO A 523 -4.51 -30.99 -3.33
CA PRO A 523 -4.60 -32.36 -3.85
C PRO A 523 -6.04 -32.82 -4.13
N GLU A 524 -6.99 -32.39 -3.29
CA GLU A 524 -8.42 -32.70 -3.44
C GLU A 524 -9.04 -32.16 -4.74
N PHE A 525 -8.42 -31.13 -5.36
CA PHE A 525 -8.91 -30.50 -6.59
C PHE A 525 -8.08 -30.80 -7.83
N TYR A 526 -6.94 -31.51 -7.75
CA TYR A 526 -6.04 -31.77 -8.88
C TYR A 526 -6.79 -32.27 -10.12
N LYS A 527 -7.56 -33.35 -9.99
CA LYS A 527 -8.32 -33.93 -11.10
C LYS A 527 -9.29 -32.94 -11.74
N LYS A 528 -9.94 -32.10 -10.92
CA LYS A 528 -10.91 -31.11 -11.40
C LYS A 528 -10.21 -29.97 -12.13
N THR A 529 -9.09 -29.48 -11.61
CA THR A 529 -8.33 -28.40 -12.24
C THR A 529 -7.63 -28.89 -13.52
N ILE A 530 -7.10 -30.11 -13.54
CA ILE A 530 -6.55 -30.76 -14.74
C ILE A 530 -7.62 -30.84 -15.86
N SER A 531 -8.87 -31.20 -15.51
CA SER A 531 -9.97 -31.16 -16.48
C SER A 531 -10.23 -29.76 -17.03
N ASN A 532 -10.15 -28.71 -16.20
CA ASN A 532 -10.30 -27.34 -16.69
C ASN A 532 -9.10 -26.88 -17.55
N ILE A 533 -7.90 -27.37 -17.27
CA ILE A 533 -6.73 -27.15 -18.14
C ILE A 533 -7.00 -27.79 -19.53
N GLN A 534 -7.54 -28.99 -19.58
CA GLN A 534 -7.91 -29.63 -20.86
C GLN A 534 -8.96 -28.82 -21.64
N GLU A 535 -9.93 -28.21 -20.95
CA GLU A 535 -10.94 -27.35 -21.57
C GLU A 535 -10.29 -26.15 -22.30
N VAL A 536 -9.33 -25.44 -21.65
CA VAL A 536 -8.63 -24.32 -22.28
C VAL A 536 -7.63 -24.77 -23.33
N LYS A 537 -6.96 -25.92 -23.14
CA LYS A 537 -6.08 -26.53 -24.15
C LYS A 537 -6.81 -26.87 -25.44
N THR A 538 -8.06 -27.33 -25.35
CA THR A 538 -8.90 -27.63 -26.52
C THR A 538 -9.14 -26.38 -27.38
N ARG A 539 -8.99 -25.18 -26.81
CA ARG A 539 -9.09 -23.91 -27.53
C ARG A 539 -7.73 -23.33 -27.96
N GLY A 540 -6.65 -24.10 -27.81
CA GLY A 540 -5.31 -23.69 -28.23
C GLY A 540 -4.53 -22.91 -27.18
N ALA A 541 -4.99 -22.81 -25.91
CA ALA A 541 -4.25 -22.13 -24.86
C ALA A 541 -2.86 -22.75 -24.66
N PHE A 542 -1.88 -21.91 -24.35
CA PHE A 542 -0.64 -22.34 -23.74
C PHE A 542 -0.78 -22.28 -22.22
N VAL A 543 -0.46 -23.35 -21.52
CA VAL A 543 -0.71 -23.47 -20.08
C VAL A 543 0.58 -23.54 -19.30
N MET A 544 0.79 -22.58 -18.39
CA MET A 544 1.75 -22.64 -17.30
C MET A 544 1.03 -23.17 -16.05
N ALA A 545 1.47 -24.27 -15.51
CA ALA A 545 0.94 -24.82 -14.26
C ALA A 545 1.89 -24.55 -13.08
N VAL A 546 1.34 -24.09 -11.95
CA VAL A 546 2.03 -23.97 -10.66
C VAL A 546 1.44 -25.00 -9.72
N THR A 547 2.23 -25.99 -9.31
CA THR A 547 1.76 -27.12 -8.52
C THR A 547 2.82 -27.61 -7.52
N THR A 548 2.42 -28.43 -6.56
CA THR A 548 3.37 -29.06 -5.63
C THR A 548 4.06 -30.28 -6.25
N VAL A 549 5.29 -30.56 -5.82
CA VAL A 549 6.00 -31.79 -6.20
C VAL A 549 5.13 -33.03 -5.96
N GLY A 550 5.23 -34.00 -6.86
CA GLY A 550 4.43 -35.23 -6.82
C GLY A 550 3.16 -35.20 -7.69
N ASN A 551 2.67 -34.03 -8.11
CA ASN A 551 1.55 -33.94 -9.06
C ASN A 551 2.05 -34.03 -10.50
N THR A 552 2.50 -35.21 -10.94
CA THR A 552 3.04 -35.44 -12.30
C THR A 552 1.95 -35.54 -13.38
N GLU A 553 0.70 -35.78 -13.02
CA GLU A 553 -0.41 -35.85 -13.99
C GLU A 553 -0.62 -34.52 -14.73
N VAL A 554 -0.23 -33.39 -14.14
CA VAL A 554 -0.32 -32.08 -14.77
C VAL A 554 0.60 -31.94 -15.98
N GLU A 555 1.73 -32.67 -16.04
CA GLU A 555 2.67 -32.66 -17.17
C GLU A 555 2.05 -33.14 -18.48
N LYS A 556 0.99 -33.96 -18.39
CA LYS A 556 0.28 -34.47 -19.55
C LYS A 556 -0.58 -33.41 -20.27
N VAL A 557 -0.87 -32.31 -19.57
CA VAL A 557 -1.81 -31.29 -20.05
C VAL A 557 -1.26 -29.86 -20.04
N ALA A 558 -0.24 -29.58 -19.23
CA ALA A 558 0.41 -28.27 -19.18
C ALA A 558 1.64 -28.22 -20.10
N ASP A 559 1.94 -27.06 -20.65
CA ASP A 559 3.10 -26.83 -21.52
C ASP A 559 4.35 -26.44 -20.73
N TYR A 560 4.16 -25.89 -19.55
CA TYR A 560 5.22 -25.53 -18.62
C TYR A 560 4.76 -25.73 -17.17
N VAL A 561 5.59 -26.37 -16.36
CA VAL A 561 5.25 -26.66 -14.97
C VAL A 561 6.29 -26.06 -14.04
N VAL A 562 5.81 -25.34 -13.02
CA VAL A 562 6.59 -24.85 -11.88
C VAL A 562 6.22 -25.68 -10.66
N TYR A 563 7.19 -26.42 -10.15
CA TYR A 563 7.00 -27.23 -8.95
C TYR A 563 7.34 -26.46 -7.69
N LEU A 564 6.41 -26.49 -6.74
CA LEU A 564 6.59 -25.95 -5.39
C LEU A 564 7.07 -27.07 -4.45
N PRO A 565 7.91 -26.79 -3.46
CA PRO A 565 8.24 -27.72 -2.40
C PRO A 565 6.98 -28.26 -1.70
N GLU A 566 7.07 -29.48 -1.18
CA GLU A 566 5.98 -30.07 -0.39
C GLU A 566 5.74 -29.26 0.89
N THR A 567 4.50 -28.89 1.12
CA THR A 567 4.05 -28.16 2.33
C THR A 567 2.62 -28.58 2.66
N ASN A 568 2.13 -28.17 3.84
CA ASN A 568 0.71 -28.32 4.14
C ASN A 568 -0.11 -27.52 3.10
N PRO A 569 -1.11 -28.12 2.44
CA PRO A 569 -1.88 -27.44 1.38
C PRO A 569 -2.50 -26.11 1.81
N ILE A 570 -2.82 -25.93 3.09
CA ILE A 570 -3.35 -24.67 3.64
C ILE A 570 -2.36 -23.51 3.46
N PHE A 571 -1.05 -23.76 3.50
CA PHE A 571 0.00 -22.75 3.41
C PHE A 571 0.63 -22.67 2.02
N ALA A 572 0.19 -23.48 1.07
CA ALA A 572 0.76 -23.56 -0.26
C ALA A 572 0.73 -22.21 -1.01
N ASN A 573 -0.22 -21.32 -0.69
CA ASN A 573 -0.30 -19.99 -1.28
C ASN A 573 0.93 -19.13 -0.97
N SER A 574 1.56 -19.29 0.20
CA SER A 574 2.81 -18.59 0.54
C SER A 574 3.98 -19.00 -0.36
N LEU A 575 3.93 -20.19 -0.96
CA LEU A 575 4.91 -20.65 -1.93
C LEU A 575 4.49 -20.33 -3.37
N ALA A 576 3.20 -20.50 -3.69
CA ALA A 576 2.67 -20.28 -5.03
C ALA A 576 2.79 -18.82 -5.50
N ILE A 577 2.73 -17.86 -4.56
CA ILE A 577 2.90 -16.44 -4.92
C ILE A 577 4.29 -16.12 -5.46
N ILE A 578 5.33 -16.83 -5.03
CA ILE A 578 6.72 -16.53 -5.39
C ILE A 578 6.95 -16.60 -6.91
N PRO A 579 6.65 -17.71 -7.60
CA PRO A 579 6.80 -17.76 -9.05
C PRO A 579 5.86 -16.78 -9.79
N LEU A 580 4.69 -16.44 -9.23
CA LEU A 580 3.78 -15.49 -9.84
C LEU A 580 4.31 -14.04 -9.75
N GLN A 581 4.90 -13.65 -8.62
CA GLN A 581 5.60 -12.37 -8.47
C GLN A 581 6.80 -12.27 -9.42
N LEU A 582 7.62 -13.31 -9.47
CA LEU A 582 8.78 -13.38 -10.38
C LEU A 582 8.34 -13.31 -11.85
N PHE A 583 7.25 -13.99 -12.23
CA PHE A 583 6.70 -13.94 -13.58
C PHE A 583 6.32 -12.51 -13.96
N GLY A 584 5.50 -11.83 -13.14
CA GLY A 584 5.12 -10.44 -13.38
C GLY A 584 6.34 -9.52 -13.48
N TYR A 585 7.30 -9.66 -12.55
CA TYR A 585 8.54 -8.88 -12.53
C TYR A 585 9.35 -9.04 -13.81
N TYR A 586 9.64 -10.27 -14.24
CA TYR A 586 10.46 -10.49 -15.43
C TYR A 586 9.75 -10.13 -16.74
N VAL A 587 8.43 -10.27 -16.81
CA VAL A 587 7.65 -9.74 -17.94
C VAL A 587 7.78 -8.23 -18.01
N SER A 588 7.67 -7.53 -16.88
CA SER A 588 7.80 -6.07 -16.82
C SER A 588 9.18 -5.60 -17.32
N ILE A 589 10.26 -6.18 -16.78
CA ILE A 589 11.64 -5.83 -17.19
C ILE A 589 11.85 -6.12 -18.67
N GLY A 590 11.46 -7.32 -19.14
CA GLY A 590 11.64 -7.71 -20.53
C GLY A 590 10.88 -6.82 -21.51
N ARG A 591 9.81 -6.17 -21.08
CA ARG A 591 9.09 -5.14 -21.85
C ARG A 591 9.79 -3.76 -21.81
N GLY A 592 10.90 -3.63 -21.12
CA GLY A 592 11.59 -2.35 -20.90
C GLY A 592 10.80 -1.38 -20.02
N LEU A 593 9.85 -1.90 -19.25
CA LEU A 593 9.11 -1.11 -18.28
C LEU A 593 9.93 -0.99 -17.01
N HIS A 594 9.99 0.20 -16.47
CA HIS A 594 10.56 0.38 -15.15
C HIS A 594 9.59 -0.23 -14.13
N VAL A 595 10.00 -1.33 -13.50
CA VAL A 595 9.27 -1.92 -12.37
C VAL A 595 9.11 -0.82 -11.33
N LEU A 596 7.87 -0.41 -11.10
CA LEU A 596 7.47 0.78 -10.37
C LEU A 596 8.38 1.07 -9.18
N VAL A 597 9.13 2.18 -9.30
CA VAL A 597 10.25 2.63 -8.47
C VAL A 597 11.53 1.79 -8.62
N SER A 598 12.30 2.16 -9.60
CA SER A 598 13.69 1.71 -9.76
C SER A 598 14.62 2.46 -8.79
#